data_ffb807677e281bfab0f6e1b7e0fb595b
#
_entry.id   ffb807677e281bfab0f6e1b7e0fb595b
#
_cell.length_a   1.000
_cell.length_b   1.000
_cell.length_c   1.000
_cell.angle_alpha   90.00
_cell.angle_beta   90.00
_cell.angle_gamma   90.00
#
_symmetry.space_group_name_H-M   'P 1'
#
loop_
_entity.id
_entity.type
_entity.pdbx_description
1 polymer ?
#
loop_
_entity_poly.entity_id
_entity_poly.type
_entity_poly.pdbx_seq_one_letter_code
_entity_poly.pdbx_strand_id
1 'polypeptide(L)'
;MKVKIINRSRHALPAYATPLSAGMDLRANLDAPVTLAPLERTLIPTGLQIALPAGYEAQVRPRSGLALKHGISILNSPGTIDADYRGEIGIIIANLSAEPFTIADGDRIAQLVVARHETVEWEPCEALSETERGDGGFGHTGC
;
A
#
# COMPACT_ATOMS: atom_id res chain seq x y z
N MET A 1 12.24 14.45 7.43
CA MET A 1 12.59 14.20 6.01
C MET A 1 11.62 14.98 5.12
N LYS A 2 12.09 15.58 4.03
CA LYS A 2 11.23 16.25 3.04
C LYS A 2 11.09 15.36 1.81
N VAL A 3 9.87 15.15 1.32
CA VAL A 3 9.55 14.40 0.09
C VAL A 3 8.88 15.34 -0.89
N LYS A 4 9.37 15.38 -2.13
CA LYS A 4 8.72 16.16 -3.18
C LYS A 4 7.45 15.45 -3.62
N ILE A 5 6.37 16.22 -3.81
CA ILE A 5 5.07 15.69 -4.22
C ILE A 5 4.45 16.59 -5.29
N ILE A 6 3.83 15.98 -6.29
CA ILE A 6 2.91 16.62 -7.22
C ILE A 6 1.52 16.15 -6.84
N ASN A 7 0.60 17.10 -6.68
CA ASN A 7 -0.82 16.80 -6.44
C ASN A 7 -1.64 17.40 -7.60
N ARG A 8 -2.21 16.53 -8.41
CA ARG A 8 -3.14 16.89 -9.49
C ARG A 8 -4.60 16.60 -9.14
N SER A 9 -4.84 16.08 -7.92
CA SER A 9 -6.20 15.89 -7.41
C SER A 9 -6.78 17.20 -6.90
N ARG A 10 -8.07 17.20 -6.65
CA ARG A 10 -8.77 18.31 -5.98
C ARG A 10 -8.79 18.17 -4.46
N HIS A 11 -8.07 17.18 -3.92
CA HIS A 11 -8.03 16.88 -2.49
C HIS A 11 -6.77 17.43 -1.83
N ALA A 12 -6.83 17.61 -0.50
CA ALA A 12 -5.67 17.98 0.28
C ALA A 12 -4.59 16.91 0.23
N LEU A 13 -3.33 17.30 0.43
CA LEU A 13 -2.21 16.36 0.55
C LEU A 13 -2.45 15.35 1.68
N PRO A 14 -1.95 14.11 1.52
CA PRO A 14 -1.94 13.15 2.62
C PRO A 14 -1.29 13.73 3.87
N ALA A 15 -1.91 13.49 5.02
CA ALA A 15 -1.42 13.97 6.31
C ALA A 15 -1.57 12.89 7.37
N TYR A 16 -0.69 12.93 8.36
CA TYR A 16 -0.81 12.08 9.55
C TYR A 16 -2.00 12.54 10.40
N ALA A 17 -2.89 11.62 10.76
CA ALA A 17 -4.07 11.92 11.56
C ALA A 17 -3.72 12.30 13.00
N THR A 18 -2.62 11.73 13.54
CA THR A 18 -2.08 12.02 14.87
C THR A 18 -0.56 12.15 14.82
N PRO A 19 0.10 12.79 15.79
CA PRO A 19 1.56 12.93 15.80
C PRO A 19 2.35 11.60 15.78
N LEU A 20 1.74 10.50 16.21
CA LEU A 20 2.36 9.17 16.26
C LEU A 20 1.82 8.20 15.19
N SER A 21 1.01 8.69 14.25
CA SER A 21 0.57 7.86 13.11
C SER A 21 1.75 7.54 12.20
N ALA A 22 1.83 6.28 11.75
CA ALA A 22 2.82 5.85 10.76
C ALA A 22 2.29 5.98 9.31
N GLY A 23 0.97 5.93 9.12
CA GLY A 23 0.31 6.00 7.82
C GLY A 23 -0.45 7.31 7.61
N MET A 24 -0.54 7.72 6.35
CA MET A 24 -1.34 8.84 5.87
C MET A 24 -2.43 8.30 4.95
N ASP A 25 -3.67 8.75 5.10
CA ASP A 25 -4.77 8.31 4.22
C ASP A 25 -4.54 8.76 2.77
N LEU A 26 -4.78 7.84 1.83
CA LEU A 26 -4.87 8.11 0.40
C LEU A 26 -6.33 8.16 -0.04
N ARG A 27 -6.66 9.19 -0.83
CA ARG A 27 -8.00 9.40 -1.34
C ARG A 27 -8.14 9.02 -2.79
N ALA A 28 -9.31 8.51 -3.16
CA ALA A 28 -9.69 8.33 -4.55
C ALA A 28 -9.81 9.70 -5.25
N ASN A 29 -9.30 9.81 -6.47
CA ASN A 29 -9.44 10.97 -7.34
C ASN A 29 -10.22 10.54 -8.58
N LEU A 30 -11.54 10.70 -8.54
CA LEU A 30 -12.48 10.16 -9.52
C LEU A 30 -13.37 11.25 -10.10
N ASP A 31 -13.67 11.16 -11.39
CA ASP A 31 -14.68 12.02 -12.03
C ASP A 31 -16.12 11.52 -11.80
N ALA A 32 -16.28 10.22 -11.57
CA ALA A 32 -17.55 9.57 -11.24
C ALA A 32 -17.32 8.41 -10.28
N PRO A 33 -18.31 8.04 -9.44
CA PRO A 33 -18.21 6.90 -8.56
C PRO A 33 -17.92 5.60 -9.31
N VAL A 34 -17.13 4.72 -8.70
CA VAL A 34 -16.78 3.38 -9.21
C VAL A 34 -17.38 2.34 -8.29
N THR A 35 -18.19 1.43 -8.85
CA THR A 35 -18.76 0.31 -8.11
C THR A 35 -18.05 -0.98 -8.48
N LEU A 36 -17.58 -1.70 -7.47
CA LEU A 36 -16.98 -3.03 -7.58
C LEU A 36 -17.98 -4.09 -7.16
N ALA A 37 -18.33 -5.00 -8.05
CA ALA A 37 -19.03 -6.21 -7.69
C ALA A 37 -18.17 -7.11 -6.80
N PRO A 38 -18.75 -8.14 -6.14
CA PRO A 38 -17.99 -9.16 -5.43
C PRO A 38 -16.87 -9.75 -6.29
N LEU A 39 -15.66 -9.87 -5.72
CA LEU A 39 -14.43 -10.37 -6.33
C LEU A 39 -13.88 -9.52 -7.49
N GLU A 40 -14.47 -8.37 -7.78
CA GLU A 40 -13.88 -7.42 -8.73
C GLU A 40 -12.72 -6.65 -8.12
N ARG A 41 -11.83 -6.20 -8.99
CA ARG A 41 -10.72 -5.29 -8.70
C ARG A 41 -10.60 -4.22 -9.76
N THR A 42 -10.08 -3.07 -9.37
CA THR A 42 -9.78 -1.99 -10.30
C THR A 42 -8.64 -1.12 -9.78
N LEU A 43 -8.06 -0.35 -10.68
CA LEU A 43 -7.07 0.67 -10.34
C LEU A 43 -7.78 2.00 -10.07
N ILE A 44 -7.63 2.53 -8.88
CA ILE A 44 -8.17 3.85 -8.49
C ILE A 44 -7.02 4.86 -8.49
N PRO A 45 -7.10 5.93 -9.28
CA PRO A 45 -6.12 7.00 -9.28
C PRO A 45 -6.18 7.84 -8.00
N THR A 46 -5.05 8.43 -7.61
CA THR A 46 -4.97 9.36 -6.47
C THR A 46 -4.64 10.79 -6.89
N GLY A 47 -4.18 11.01 -8.12
CA GLY A 47 -3.67 12.29 -8.59
C GLY A 47 -2.30 12.68 -7.99
N LEU A 48 -1.63 11.75 -7.27
CA LEU A 48 -0.39 12.02 -6.54
C LEU A 48 0.82 11.38 -7.22
N GLN A 49 1.92 12.12 -7.29
CA GLN A 49 3.24 11.61 -7.69
C GLN A 49 4.25 12.06 -6.63
N ILE A 50 5.15 11.18 -6.21
CA ILE A 50 6.17 11.46 -5.18
C ILE A 50 7.57 11.16 -5.68
N ALA A 51 8.56 11.80 -5.06
CA ALA A 51 9.97 11.48 -5.26
C ALA A 51 10.61 11.24 -3.89
N LEU A 52 10.83 9.98 -3.57
CA LEU A 52 11.47 9.57 -2.33
C LEU A 52 13.00 9.73 -2.44
N PRO A 53 13.71 10.02 -1.35
CA PRO A 53 15.16 9.90 -1.32
C PRO A 53 15.60 8.43 -1.39
N ALA A 54 16.83 8.19 -1.91
CA ALA A 54 17.42 6.86 -1.92
C ALA A 54 17.44 6.24 -0.52
N GLY A 55 17.26 4.92 -0.43
CA GLY A 55 17.16 4.17 0.82
C GLY A 55 15.79 4.24 1.51
N TYR A 56 14.77 4.79 0.82
CA TYR A 56 13.40 4.81 1.29
C TYR A 56 12.46 4.23 0.25
N GLU A 57 11.42 3.58 0.74
CA GLU A 57 10.25 3.15 -0.03
C GLU A 57 8.99 3.80 0.53
N ALA A 58 7.93 3.81 -0.26
CA ALA A 58 6.59 3.99 0.28
C ALA A 58 5.76 2.74 0.02
N GLN A 59 4.84 2.43 0.94
CA GLN A 59 3.96 1.29 0.82
C GLN A 59 2.51 1.74 0.85
N VAL A 60 1.74 1.25 -0.12
CA VAL A 60 0.27 1.36 -0.13
C VAL A 60 -0.29 0.16 0.62
N ARG A 61 -1.00 0.43 1.72
CA ARG A 61 -1.59 -0.58 2.60
C ARG A 61 -3.11 -0.40 2.73
N PRO A 62 -3.87 -1.48 2.99
CA PRO A 62 -5.30 -1.40 3.27
C PRO A 62 -5.58 -0.57 4.52
N ARG A 63 -6.81 -0.06 4.61
CA ARG A 63 -7.34 0.53 5.83
C ARG A 63 -8.15 -0.54 6.59
N SER A 64 -7.83 -0.71 7.87
CA SER A 64 -8.45 -1.73 8.72
C SER A 64 -9.98 -1.63 8.78
N GLY A 65 -10.52 -0.40 8.79
CA GLY A 65 -11.97 -0.18 8.81
C GLY A 65 -12.66 -0.65 7.53
N LEU A 66 -12.08 -0.43 6.35
CA LEU A 66 -12.63 -0.93 5.09
C LEU A 66 -12.50 -2.45 4.98
N ALA A 67 -11.35 -2.99 5.41
CA ALA A 67 -11.11 -4.43 5.40
C ALA A 67 -12.14 -5.17 6.30
N LEU A 68 -12.30 -4.72 7.54
CA LEU A 68 -13.17 -5.39 8.51
C LEU A 68 -14.66 -5.24 8.17
N LYS A 69 -15.10 -4.03 7.82
CA LYS A 69 -16.54 -3.74 7.67
C LYS A 69 -17.08 -4.05 6.27
N HIS A 70 -16.23 -3.96 5.26
CA HIS A 70 -16.66 -4.03 3.86
C HIS A 70 -15.90 -5.07 3.03
N GLY A 71 -14.94 -5.78 3.60
CA GLY A 71 -14.13 -6.77 2.88
C GLY A 71 -13.28 -6.16 1.76
N ILE A 72 -12.95 -4.86 1.86
CA ILE A 72 -12.18 -4.15 0.84
C ILE A 72 -10.69 -4.23 1.18
N SER A 73 -9.88 -4.64 0.21
CA SER A 73 -8.45 -4.78 0.35
C SER A 73 -7.68 -4.16 -0.82
N ILE A 74 -6.37 -4.07 -0.66
CA ILE A 74 -5.42 -3.73 -1.73
C ILE A 74 -4.81 -5.04 -2.21
N LEU A 75 -5.03 -5.37 -3.48
CA LEU A 75 -4.72 -6.71 -4.00
C LEU A 75 -3.23 -7.06 -3.92
N ASN A 76 -2.35 -6.10 -4.16
CA ASN A 76 -0.89 -6.23 -4.09
C ASN A 76 -0.30 -5.74 -2.75
N SER A 77 -1.06 -5.82 -1.66
CA SER A 77 -0.62 -5.31 -0.36
C SER A 77 0.50 -6.15 0.28
N PRO A 78 1.55 -5.48 0.78
CA PRO A 78 1.84 -4.06 0.67
C PRO A 78 2.31 -3.67 -0.75
N GLY A 79 1.66 -2.67 -1.35
CA GLY A 79 2.08 -2.15 -2.67
C GLY A 79 3.35 -1.30 -2.53
N THR A 80 4.43 -1.68 -3.20
CA THR A 80 5.72 -1.00 -3.12
C THR A 80 5.79 0.17 -4.10
N ILE A 81 6.26 1.31 -3.61
CA ILE A 81 6.61 2.49 -4.41
C ILE A 81 8.10 2.76 -4.22
N ASP A 82 8.87 2.53 -5.27
CA ASP A 82 10.32 2.70 -5.28
C ASP A 82 10.72 4.18 -5.28
N ALA A 83 11.93 4.47 -4.80
CA ALA A 83 12.45 5.84 -4.71
C ALA A 83 12.57 6.53 -6.07
N ASP A 84 12.79 5.78 -7.15
CA ASP A 84 12.93 6.28 -8.52
C ASP A 84 11.61 6.23 -9.33
N TYR A 85 10.51 5.71 -8.77
CA TYR A 85 9.21 5.79 -9.42
C TYR A 85 8.73 7.24 -9.50
N ARG A 86 8.25 7.65 -10.69
CA ARG A 86 7.75 9.02 -10.95
C ARG A 86 6.32 9.04 -11.50
N GLY A 87 5.71 7.87 -11.63
CA GLY A 87 4.32 7.77 -12.07
C GLY A 87 3.33 8.17 -10.98
N GLU A 88 2.07 8.22 -11.36
CA GLU A 88 0.98 8.43 -10.43
C GLU A 88 0.81 7.24 -9.49
N ILE A 89 0.56 7.51 -8.22
CA ILE A 89 0.19 6.49 -7.24
C ILE A 89 -1.22 6.02 -7.56
N GLY A 90 -1.33 4.80 -8.06
CA GLY A 90 -2.59 4.11 -8.27
C GLY A 90 -2.82 3.03 -7.22
N ILE A 91 -4.07 2.83 -6.83
CA ILE A 91 -4.46 1.88 -5.79
C ILE A 91 -5.23 0.73 -6.43
N ILE A 92 -4.65 -0.48 -6.40
CA ILE A 92 -5.31 -1.70 -6.91
C ILE A 92 -6.24 -2.21 -5.82
N ILE A 93 -7.47 -1.74 -5.84
CA ILE A 93 -8.48 -2.09 -4.84
C ILE A 93 -9.26 -3.33 -5.27
N ALA A 94 -9.57 -4.22 -4.31
CA ALA A 94 -10.34 -5.43 -4.52
C ALA A 94 -11.49 -5.53 -3.53
N ASN A 95 -12.65 -5.98 -4.01
CA ASN A 95 -13.81 -6.29 -3.19
C ASN A 95 -13.85 -7.80 -2.90
N LEU A 96 -13.53 -8.19 -1.67
CA LEU A 96 -13.54 -9.58 -1.21
C LEU A 96 -14.83 -9.93 -0.44
N SER A 97 -15.82 -9.02 -0.44
CA SER A 97 -17.12 -9.25 0.18
C SER A 97 -18.13 -9.88 -0.79
N ALA A 98 -19.30 -10.25 -0.28
CA ALA A 98 -20.42 -10.74 -1.07
C ALA A 98 -21.33 -9.62 -1.63
N GLU A 99 -21.07 -8.35 -1.24
CA GLU A 99 -21.90 -7.21 -1.62
C GLU A 99 -21.12 -6.25 -2.50
N PRO A 100 -21.79 -5.54 -3.44
CA PRO A 100 -21.15 -4.48 -4.21
C PRO A 100 -20.66 -3.36 -3.29
N PHE A 101 -19.51 -2.77 -3.64
CA PHE A 101 -18.94 -1.63 -2.92
C PHE A 101 -18.69 -0.46 -3.86
N THR A 102 -19.22 0.73 -3.51
CA THR A 102 -19.04 1.94 -4.31
C THR A 102 -18.02 2.86 -3.67
N ILE A 103 -17.08 3.32 -4.49
CA ILE A 103 -16.05 4.31 -4.14
C ILE A 103 -16.43 5.63 -4.80
N ALA A 104 -16.56 6.66 -4.01
CA ALA A 104 -16.77 8.03 -4.46
C ALA A 104 -15.48 8.85 -4.48
N ASP A 105 -15.48 9.96 -5.22
CA ASP A 105 -14.37 10.91 -5.22
C ASP A 105 -14.10 11.41 -3.79
N GLY A 106 -12.82 11.42 -3.40
CA GLY A 106 -12.40 11.84 -2.07
C GLY A 106 -12.48 10.78 -0.97
N ASP A 107 -13.04 9.61 -1.24
CA ASP A 107 -13.04 8.51 -0.28
C ASP A 107 -11.62 8.09 0.11
N ARG A 108 -11.42 7.85 1.40
CA ARG A 108 -10.15 7.34 1.95
C ARG A 108 -10.10 5.83 1.78
N ILE A 109 -9.39 5.36 0.75
CA ILE A 109 -9.43 3.97 0.30
C ILE A 109 -8.19 3.16 0.65
N ALA A 110 -7.09 3.82 1.00
CA ALA A 110 -5.84 3.20 1.38
C ALA A 110 -5.08 4.08 2.38
N GLN A 111 -3.92 3.62 2.81
CA GLN A 111 -2.96 4.43 3.55
C GLN A 111 -1.56 4.27 2.95
N LEU A 112 -0.78 5.36 3.02
CA LEU A 112 0.62 5.43 2.58
C LEU A 112 1.52 5.39 3.81
N VAL A 113 2.49 4.49 3.83
CA VAL A 113 3.53 4.42 4.86
C VAL A 113 4.89 4.56 4.19
N VAL A 114 5.73 5.46 4.68
CA VAL A 114 7.11 5.64 4.20
C VAL A 114 8.06 4.99 5.19
N ALA A 115 8.98 4.17 4.70
CA ALA A 115 9.94 3.44 5.51
C ALA A 115 11.34 3.45 4.88
N ARG A 116 12.36 3.22 5.70
CA ARG A 116 13.70 2.86 5.21
C ARG A 116 13.71 1.41 4.76
N HIS A 117 14.57 1.11 3.79
CA HIS A 117 14.87 -0.25 3.38
C HIS A 117 16.37 -0.42 3.18
N GLU A 118 16.84 -1.66 3.30
CA GLU A 118 18.19 -2.03 2.94
C GLU A 118 18.22 -2.53 1.49
N THR A 119 19.34 -2.27 0.82
CA THR A 119 19.66 -2.86 -0.48
C THR A 119 20.66 -3.96 -0.25
N VAL A 120 20.34 -5.18 -0.66
CA VAL A 120 21.22 -6.35 -0.49
C VAL A 120 22.07 -6.57 -1.73
N GLU A 121 23.30 -6.97 -1.51
CA GLU A 121 24.17 -7.57 -2.52
C GLU A 121 24.25 -9.07 -2.24
N TRP A 122 23.94 -9.88 -3.23
CA TRP A 122 23.96 -11.34 -3.07
C TRP A 122 25.38 -11.88 -3.09
N GLU A 123 25.74 -12.68 -2.07
CA GLU A 123 26.98 -13.46 -2.02
C GLU A 123 26.61 -14.94 -2.24
N PRO A 124 26.76 -15.46 -3.46
CA PRO A 124 26.45 -16.86 -3.75
C PRO A 124 27.34 -17.80 -2.96
N CYS A 125 26.74 -18.80 -2.32
CA CYS A 125 27.46 -19.84 -1.57
C CYS A 125 26.78 -21.20 -1.79
N GLU A 126 27.52 -22.27 -1.49
CA GLU A 126 27.01 -23.64 -1.65
C GLU A 126 26.24 -24.13 -0.41
N ALA A 127 26.48 -23.52 0.75
CA ALA A 127 25.84 -23.88 1.99
C ALA A 127 25.65 -22.65 2.89
N LEU A 128 24.59 -22.66 3.70
CA LEU A 128 24.34 -21.67 4.74
C LEU A 128 24.78 -22.22 6.10
N SER A 129 25.00 -21.32 7.06
CA SER A 129 25.29 -21.71 8.44
C SER A 129 24.14 -22.51 9.06
N GLU A 130 24.49 -23.49 9.89
CA GLU A 130 23.50 -24.25 10.65
C GLU A 130 22.87 -23.39 11.75
N THR A 131 21.58 -23.60 12.00
CA THR A 131 20.84 -22.98 13.11
C THR A 131 19.97 -24.02 13.80
N GLU A 132 19.55 -23.76 15.03
CA GLU A 132 18.64 -24.65 15.77
C GLU A 132 17.31 -24.85 15.03
N ARG A 133 16.84 -23.83 14.31
CA ARG A 133 15.60 -23.90 13.51
C ARG A 133 15.79 -24.71 12.21
N GLY A 134 17.01 -24.68 11.62
CA GLY A 134 17.29 -25.31 10.32
C GLY A 134 16.34 -24.86 9.23
N ASP A 135 15.75 -25.81 8.51
CA ASP A 135 14.80 -25.63 7.42
C ASP A 135 13.33 -25.64 7.88
N GLY A 136 13.07 -25.65 9.20
CA GLY A 136 11.75 -25.67 9.77
C GLY A 136 10.92 -24.42 9.43
N GLY A 137 9.80 -24.61 8.73
CA GLY A 137 8.84 -23.57 8.31
C GLY A 137 7.40 -24.10 8.34
N PHE A 138 6.48 -23.32 7.78
CA PHE A 138 5.06 -23.72 7.56
C PHE A 138 4.36 -24.32 8.80
N GLY A 139 4.59 -23.73 9.99
CA GLY A 139 3.96 -24.18 11.23
C GLY A 139 4.76 -25.24 11.99
N HIS A 140 6.03 -25.45 11.66
CA HIS A 140 6.92 -26.41 12.32
C HIS A 140 7.04 -26.20 13.86
N THR A 141 6.76 -24.99 14.38
CA THR A 141 6.72 -24.70 15.82
C THR A 141 5.40 -25.07 16.50
N GLY A 142 4.48 -25.66 15.76
CA GLY A 142 3.13 -26.06 16.23
C GLY A 142 2.07 -24.99 16.01
N CYS A 143 0.81 -25.37 16.14
CA CYS A 143 -0.37 -24.50 16.16
C CYS A 143 -0.81 -24.26 17.60
#